data_c783c2cdc40bb4ee405fcb3415c94eb3
#
_entry.id   c783c2cdc40bb4ee405fcb3415c94eb3
#
_cell.length_a   1.000
_cell.length_b   1.000
_cell.length_c   1.000
_cell.angle_alpha   90.00
_cell.angle_beta   90.00
_cell.angle_gamma   90.00
#
_symmetry.space_group_name_H-M   'P 1'
#
loop_
_entity.id
_entity.type
_entity.pdbx_description
1 polymer ?
#
loop_
_entity_poly.entity_id
_entity_poly.type
_entity_poly.pdbx_seq_one_letter_code
_entity_poly.pdbx_strand_id
1 'polypeptide(L)'
;MRLRTPAKPGAIIPTASMADIAFLLIIFFMVTTTHEVDRTSVNLPTAKTREEAEKGAAIVVLNKAFDAAGAEYVEYKFSDGKEMSHVVGGPEDIYLECSRIVARDKTKQFILKGDGTLRFELIDELLDSMREGGVQNVLLLSQQNTDES
;
A
#
# COMPACT_ATOMS: atom_id res chain seq x y z
N MET A 1 8.62 55.61 -55.25
CA MET A 1 8.43 55.57 -53.81
C MET A 1 8.15 54.12 -53.40
N ARG A 2 9.10 53.39 -52.86
CA ARG A 2 8.90 52.01 -52.44
C ARG A 2 8.42 52.02 -50.99
N LEU A 3 7.17 51.64 -50.80
CA LEU A 3 6.60 51.44 -49.47
C LEU A 3 7.26 50.22 -48.84
N ARG A 4 8.11 50.46 -47.82
CA ARG A 4 8.63 49.40 -46.96
C ARG A 4 7.47 48.88 -46.12
N THR A 5 7.04 47.66 -46.40
CA THR A 5 6.16 46.93 -45.50
C THR A 5 6.88 46.67 -44.17
N PRO A 6 6.30 47.08 -43.05
CA PRO A 6 6.91 46.76 -41.74
C PRO A 6 6.98 45.26 -41.58
N ALA A 7 8.16 44.75 -41.28
CA ALA A 7 8.35 43.36 -40.91
C ALA A 7 7.50 43.05 -39.71
N LYS A 8 6.62 42.03 -39.80
CA LYS A 8 5.86 41.51 -38.65
C LYS A 8 6.86 41.15 -37.58
N PRO A 9 6.69 41.63 -36.33
CA PRO A 9 7.50 41.16 -35.23
C PRO A 9 7.34 39.64 -35.13
N GLY A 10 8.43 38.90 -35.26
CA GLY A 10 8.40 37.45 -35.05
C GLY A 10 7.82 37.17 -33.69
N ALA A 11 6.80 36.28 -33.63
CA ALA A 11 6.24 35.83 -32.37
C ALA A 11 7.38 35.15 -31.60
N ILE A 12 7.90 35.84 -30.60
CA ILE A 12 8.84 35.25 -29.66
C ILE A 12 8.01 34.37 -28.74
N ILE A 13 8.01 33.07 -29.00
CA ILE A 13 7.41 32.09 -28.08
C ILE A 13 8.28 32.09 -26.82
N PRO A 14 7.74 32.44 -25.65
CA PRO A 14 8.52 32.41 -24.41
C PRO A 14 8.82 30.96 -24.01
N THR A 15 9.93 30.43 -24.48
CA THR A 15 10.39 29.08 -24.20
C THR A 15 10.63 28.84 -22.71
N ALA A 16 10.99 29.90 -21.96
CA ALA A 16 11.14 29.85 -20.51
C ALA A 16 9.80 29.53 -19.79
N SER A 17 8.68 30.10 -20.25
CA SER A 17 7.35 29.81 -19.68
C SER A 17 6.88 28.40 -20.00
N MET A 18 7.20 27.89 -21.18
CA MET A 18 6.88 26.51 -21.56
C MET A 18 7.67 25.49 -20.75
N ALA A 19 8.95 25.78 -20.51
CA ALA A 19 9.81 24.94 -19.66
C ALA A 19 9.32 24.90 -18.21
N ASP A 20 8.84 26.02 -17.68
CA ASP A 20 8.28 26.09 -16.32
C ASP A 20 7.01 25.26 -16.18
N ILE A 21 6.10 25.36 -17.14
CA ILE A 21 4.87 24.53 -17.15
C ILE A 21 5.23 23.05 -17.26
N ALA A 22 6.16 22.67 -18.10
CA ALA A 22 6.61 21.29 -18.23
C ALA A 22 7.25 20.79 -16.93
N PHE A 23 8.05 21.60 -16.26
CA PHE A 23 8.67 21.27 -14.99
C PHE A 23 7.64 21.09 -13.87
N LEU A 24 6.65 21.97 -13.78
CA LEU A 24 5.55 21.85 -12.80
C LEU A 24 4.71 20.59 -13.06
N LEU A 25 4.43 20.25 -14.32
CA LEU A 25 3.75 19.02 -14.68
C LEU A 25 4.55 17.78 -14.29
N ILE A 26 5.86 17.78 -14.51
CA ILE A 26 6.74 16.67 -14.12
C ILE A 26 6.74 16.49 -12.62
N ILE A 27 6.86 17.56 -11.83
CA ILE A 27 6.79 17.51 -10.37
C ILE A 27 5.42 17.04 -9.92
N PHE A 28 4.35 17.54 -10.53
CA PHE A 28 2.98 17.12 -10.21
C PHE A 28 2.79 15.63 -10.45
N PHE A 29 3.21 15.10 -11.59
CA PHE A 29 3.15 13.67 -11.86
C PHE A 29 4.07 12.86 -10.94
N MET A 30 5.24 13.36 -10.64
CA MET A 30 6.16 12.70 -9.71
C MET A 30 5.56 12.58 -8.32
N VAL A 31 4.93 13.63 -7.80
CA VAL A 31 4.27 13.63 -6.49
C VAL A 31 3.00 12.77 -6.51
N THR A 32 2.23 12.80 -7.59
CA THR A 32 1.00 11.98 -7.71
C THR A 32 1.31 10.50 -7.93
N THR A 33 2.39 10.16 -8.63
CA THR A 33 2.80 8.76 -8.83
C THR A 33 3.43 8.13 -7.61
N THR A 34 4.03 8.91 -6.71
CA THR A 34 4.50 8.39 -5.42
C THR A 34 3.37 8.00 -4.48
N HIS A 35 2.14 8.37 -4.82
CA HIS A 35 0.93 7.94 -4.14
C HIS A 35 0.27 6.72 -4.78
N GLU A 36 0.96 5.98 -5.62
CA GLU A 36 0.54 4.61 -5.82
C GLU A 36 0.67 3.89 -4.48
N VAL A 37 -0.41 4.01 -3.72
CA VAL A 37 -0.76 3.00 -2.72
C VAL A 37 -0.44 1.69 -3.39
N ASP A 38 0.50 0.96 -2.83
CA ASP A 38 0.82 -0.40 -3.20
C ASP A 38 -0.51 -1.13 -3.41
N ARG A 39 -1.03 -1.00 -4.63
CA ARG A 39 -2.09 -1.84 -5.12
C ARG A 39 -1.44 -3.16 -5.50
N THR A 40 -0.75 -3.73 -4.53
CA THR A 40 -0.66 -5.17 -4.51
C THR A 40 -2.11 -5.58 -4.62
N SER A 41 -2.51 -6.06 -5.78
CA SER A 41 -3.86 -6.54 -5.99
C SER A 41 -4.08 -7.74 -5.08
N VAL A 42 -4.22 -7.43 -3.80
CA VAL A 42 -4.91 -8.31 -2.89
C VAL A 42 -6.33 -8.22 -3.40
N ASN A 43 -6.73 -9.21 -4.20
CA ASN A 43 -8.11 -9.39 -4.57
C ASN A 43 -8.91 -9.37 -3.28
N LEU A 44 -9.54 -8.26 -3.03
CA LEU A 44 -10.26 -8.06 -1.80
C LEU A 44 -11.48 -8.98 -1.82
N PRO A 45 -11.76 -9.66 -0.74
CA PRO A 45 -12.99 -10.41 -0.61
C PRO A 45 -14.17 -9.49 -0.90
N THR A 46 -15.24 -10.09 -1.38
CA THR A 46 -16.50 -9.48 -1.81
C THR A 46 -16.89 -8.24 -1.00
N ALA A 47 -17.48 -7.25 -1.66
CA ALA A 47 -17.79 -5.91 -1.15
C ALA A 47 -18.41 -5.84 0.27
N LYS A 48 -19.09 -6.90 0.72
CA LYS A 48 -19.69 -6.98 2.06
C LYS A 48 -18.66 -6.99 3.18
N THR A 49 -17.51 -7.60 2.97
CA THR A 49 -16.46 -7.70 4.01
C THR A 49 -15.62 -6.41 4.09
N ARG A 50 -15.70 -5.56 3.07
CA ARG A 50 -15.04 -4.25 3.05
C ARG A 50 -15.73 -3.21 3.93
N GLU A 51 -17.06 -3.25 4.00
CA GLU A 51 -17.84 -2.29 4.78
C GLU A 51 -17.73 -2.56 6.28
N GLU A 52 -17.45 -3.81 6.67
CA GLU A 52 -17.30 -4.21 8.06
C GLU A 52 -15.90 -3.98 8.64
N ALA A 53 -14.90 -3.76 7.81
CA ALA A 53 -13.60 -3.32 8.29
C ALA A 53 -13.71 -1.87 8.75
N GLU A 54 -13.86 -1.65 10.05
CA GLU A 54 -13.91 -0.31 10.62
C GLU A 54 -12.73 0.53 10.13
N LYS A 55 -13.03 1.73 9.66
CA LYS A 55 -12.02 2.70 9.26
C LYS A 55 -11.07 2.94 10.44
N GLY A 56 -9.81 2.62 10.24
CA GLY A 56 -8.78 2.79 11.26
C GLY A 56 -8.32 1.51 11.94
N ALA A 57 -8.78 0.33 11.51
CA ALA A 57 -8.23 -0.93 11.98
C ALA A 57 -6.75 -1.10 11.54
N ALA A 58 -5.94 -1.67 12.41
CA ALA A 58 -4.58 -2.04 12.05
C ALA A 58 -4.60 -3.25 11.11
N ILE A 59 -3.77 -3.23 10.08
CA ILE A 59 -3.76 -4.23 9.03
C ILE A 59 -2.41 -4.93 9.00
N VAL A 60 -2.45 -6.25 9.09
CA VAL A 60 -1.29 -7.12 8.88
C VAL A 60 -1.51 -7.88 7.58
N VAL A 61 -0.54 -7.85 6.69
CA VAL A 61 -0.62 -8.53 5.39
C VAL A 61 0.51 -9.54 5.28
N LEU A 62 0.15 -10.74 4.87
CA LEU A 62 1.08 -11.83 4.60
C LEU A 62 0.96 -12.24 3.14
N ASN A 63 1.98 -11.93 2.35
CA ASN A 63 2.00 -12.16 0.91
C ASN A 63 3.15 -13.08 0.52
N LYS A 64 2.97 -13.76 -0.61
CA LYS A 64 4.08 -14.35 -1.35
C LYS A 64 4.70 -13.30 -2.26
N ALA A 65 6.00 -13.17 -2.23
CA ALA A 65 6.78 -12.32 -3.10
C ALA A 65 7.90 -13.11 -3.77
N PHE A 66 8.45 -12.57 -4.83
CA PHE A 66 9.56 -13.18 -5.56
C PHE A 66 10.74 -12.21 -5.57
N ASP A 67 11.92 -12.73 -5.30
CA ASP A 67 13.14 -11.95 -5.40
C ASP A 67 13.59 -11.74 -6.87
N ALA A 68 14.66 -10.97 -7.06
CA ALA A 68 15.20 -10.72 -8.40
C ALA A 68 15.69 -11.99 -9.13
N ALA A 69 15.95 -13.06 -8.40
CA ALA A 69 16.35 -14.36 -8.92
C ALA A 69 15.15 -15.28 -9.20
N GLY A 70 13.92 -14.84 -8.88
CA GLY A 70 12.70 -15.61 -9.02
C GLY A 70 12.43 -16.59 -7.87
N ALA A 71 13.17 -16.51 -6.77
CA ALA A 71 12.90 -17.32 -5.59
C ALA A 71 11.71 -16.76 -4.80
N GLU A 72 10.81 -17.65 -4.40
CA GLU A 72 9.63 -17.31 -3.61
C GLU A 72 10.03 -17.06 -2.15
N TYR A 73 9.54 -15.96 -1.59
CA TYR A 73 9.67 -15.67 -0.17
C TYR A 73 8.36 -15.09 0.39
N VAL A 74 8.22 -15.12 1.70
CA VAL A 74 7.06 -14.57 2.39
C VAL A 74 7.37 -13.15 2.85
N GLU A 75 6.53 -12.21 2.46
CA GLU A 75 6.64 -10.81 2.81
C GLU A 75 5.57 -10.45 3.84
N TYR A 76 6.01 -9.82 4.92
CA TYR A 76 5.17 -9.32 5.98
C TYR A 76 5.02 -7.81 5.85
N LYS A 77 3.80 -7.31 5.87
CA LYS A 77 3.51 -5.87 5.87
C LYS A 77 2.61 -5.51 7.05
N PHE A 78 2.82 -4.33 7.56
CA PHE A 78 2.05 -3.79 8.68
C PHE A 78 1.57 -2.36 8.40
N SER A 79 0.37 -2.04 8.85
CA SER A 79 -0.19 -0.68 8.88
C SER A 79 -0.97 -0.48 10.18
N ASP A 80 -0.82 0.66 10.80
CA ASP A 80 -1.59 1.05 11.98
C ASP A 80 -3.02 1.52 11.66
N GLY A 81 -3.39 1.53 10.39
CA GLY A 81 -4.68 2.01 9.88
C GLY A 81 -4.73 3.51 9.56
N LYS A 82 -3.69 4.26 9.90
CA LYS A 82 -3.54 5.69 9.59
C LYS A 82 -2.50 5.92 8.51
N GLU A 83 -1.42 5.16 8.57
CA GLU A 83 -0.31 5.23 7.64
C GLU A 83 -0.38 4.10 6.62
N MET A 84 0.36 4.27 5.53
CA MET A 84 0.50 3.21 4.53
C MET A 84 1.21 1.99 5.13
N SER A 85 0.86 0.80 4.64
CA SER A 85 1.53 -0.41 5.03
C SER A 85 3.01 -0.38 4.62
N HIS A 86 3.87 -0.79 5.53
CA HIS A 86 5.31 -0.93 5.30
C HIS A 86 5.75 -2.37 5.53
N VAL A 87 6.85 -2.76 4.90
CA VAL A 87 7.42 -4.09 5.04
C VAL A 87 8.10 -4.20 6.39
N VAL A 88 7.84 -5.30 7.09
CA VAL A 88 8.45 -5.65 8.37
C VAL A 88 9.23 -6.96 8.25
N GLY A 89 10.15 -7.21 9.17
CA GLY A 89 11.08 -8.33 9.06
C GLY A 89 10.48 -9.71 9.34
N GLY A 90 9.33 -9.79 10.00
CA GLY A 90 8.71 -11.07 10.33
C GLY A 90 7.75 -10.99 11.52
N PRO A 91 7.35 -12.14 12.08
CA PRO A 91 6.41 -12.22 13.21
C PRO A 91 6.86 -11.43 14.44
N GLU A 92 8.15 -11.36 14.72
CA GLU A 92 8.70 -10.61 15.86
C GLU A 92 8.44 -9.11 15.74
N ASP A 93 8.61 -8.55 14.55
CA ASP A 93 8.32 -7.15 14.30
C ASP A 93 6.82 -6.86 14.38
N ILE A 94 6.00 -7.78 13.90
CA ILE A 94 4.53 -7.71 14.04
C ILE A 94 4.14 -7.71 15.52
N TYR A 95 4.75 -8.55 16.34
CA TYR A 95 4.55 -8.55 17.78
C TYR A 95 4.84 -7.18 18.40
N LEU A 96 5.98 -6.56 18.04
CA LEU A 96 6.36 -5.25 18.56
C LEU A 96 5.38 -4.15 18.14
N GLU A 97 4.96 -4.13 16.89
CA GLU A 97 3.99 -3.16 16.39
C GLU A 97 2.61 -3.33 17.04
N CYS A 98 2.15 -4.57 17.14
CA CYS A 98 0.90 -4.88 17.83
C CYS A 98 0.94 -4.46 19.30
N SER A 99 2.03 -4.75 20.01
CA SER A 99 2.17 -4.40 21.42
C SER A 99 2.17 -2.87 21.65
N ARG A 100 2.78 -2.11 20.76
CA ARG A 100 2.75 -0.65 20.80
C ARG A 100 1.33 -0.08 20.65
N ILE A 101 0.57 -0.63 19.69
CA ILE A 101 -0.81 -0.18 19.43
C ILE A 101 -1.73 -0.57 20.59
N VAL A 102 -1.64 -1.80 21.06
CA VAL A 102 -2.46 -2.30 22.19
C VAL A 102 -2.16 -1.52 23.48
N ALA A 103 -0.92 -1.09 23.69
CA ALA A 103 -0.54 -0.24 24.82
C ALA A 103 -1.25 1.12 24.79
N ARG A 104 -1.56 1.63 23.60
CA ARG A 104 -2.28 2.91 23.42
C ARG A 104 -3.79 2.71 23.41
N ASP A 105 -4.27 1.68 22.77
CA ASP A 105 -5.70 1.36 22.61
C ASP A 105 -5.92 -0.14 22.62
N LYS A 106 -6.43 -0.66 23.74
CA LYS A 106 -6.73 -2.09 23.92
C LYS A 106 -7.93 -2.57 23.09
N THR A 107 -8.74 -1.64 22.60
CA THR A 107 -9.95 -1.94 21.82
C THR A 107 -9.69 -1.90 20.32
N LYS A 108 -8.47 -1.62 19.90
CA LYS A 108 -8.08 -1.53 18.50
C LYS A 108 -8.39 -2.85 17.78
N GLN A 109 -9.09 -2.73 16.67
CA GLN A 109 -9.35 -3.85 15.79
C GLN A 109 -8.16 -4.12 14.88
N PHE A 110 -7.85 -5.39 14.69
CA PHE A 110 -6.79 -5.84 13.79
C PHE A 110 -7.38 -6.70 12.67
N ILE A 111 -6.85 -6.53 11.49
CA ILE A 111 -7.21 -7.31 10.31
C ILE A 111 -5.97 -8.03 9.81
N LEU A 112 -6.03 -9.35 9.73
CA LEU A 112 -5.00 -10.17 9.12
C LEU A 112 -5.45 -10.58 7.72
N LYS A 113 -4.69 -10.17 6.72
CA LYS A 113 -4.88 -10.56 5.32
C LYS A 113 -3.81 -11.57 4.93
N GLY A 114 -4.21 -12.74 4.53
CA GLY A 114 -3.31 -13.79 4.06
C GLY A 114 -3.65 -14.22 2.63
N ASP A 115 -2.62 -14.47 1.82
CA ASP A 115 -2.80 -15.14 0.54
C ASP A 115 -3.26 -16.60 0.79
N GLY A 116 -4.31 -17.05 0.09
CA GLY A 116 -4.88 -18.39 0.26
C GLY A 116 -3.95 -19.54 -0.13
N THR A 117 -2.83 -19.23 -0.80
CA THR A 117 -1.80 -20.22 -1.18
C THR A 117 -0.71 -20.39 -0.11
N LEU A 118 -0.73 -19.56 0.94
CA LEU A 118 0.21 -19.66 2.06
C LEU A 118 -0.08 -20.87 2.93
N ARG A 119 0.97 -21.41 3.53
CA ARG A 119 0.83 -22.47 4.52
C ARG A 119 0.09 -21.95 5.75
N PHE A 120 -0.87 -22.71 6.22
CA PHE A 120 -1.64 -22.38 7.41
C PHE A 120 -0.75 -22.17 8.66
N GLU A 121 0.36 -22.89 8.75
CA GLU A 121 1.34 -22.77 9.83
C GLU A 121 1.90 -21.35 9.97
N LEU A 122 2.15 -20.66 8.86
CA LEU A 122 2.62 -19.27 8.86
C LEU A 122 1.57 -18.29 9.39
N ILE A 123 0.32 -18.52 9.04
CA ILE A 123 -0.81 -17.72 9.52
C ILE A 123 -1.01 -17.95 11.02
N ASP A 124 -0.90 -19.19 11.47
CA ASP A 124 -1.04 -19.56 12.86
C ASP A 124 0.06 -18.97 13.74
N GLU A 125 1.32 -19.07 13.29
CA GLU A 125 2.47 -18.44 13.93
C GLU A 125 2.31 -16.92 14.06
N LEU A 126 1.80 -16.29 13.01
CA LEU A 126 1.55 -14.86 13.02
C LEU A 126 0.42 -14.46 13.96
N LEU A 127 -0.67 -15.25 14.00
CA LEU A 127 -1.77 -15.08 14.95
C LEU A 127 -1.29 -15.21 16.40
N ASP A 128 -0.43 -16.17 16.67
CA ASP A 128 0.16 -16.34 18.00
C ASP A 128 1.03 -15.14 18.40
N SER A 129 1.85 -14.62 17.48
CA SER A 129 2.63 -13.40 17.71
C SER A 129 1.75 -12.18 17.98
N MET A 130 0.63 -12.06 17.27
CA MET A 130 -0.35 -10.99 17.51
C MET A 130 -1.02 -11.14 18.87
N ARG A 131 -1.39 -12.35 19.28
CA ARG A 131 -1.99 -12.64 20.60
C ARG A 131 -1.01 -12.34 21.73
N GLU A 132 0.25 -12.75 21.59
CA GLU A 132 1.32 -12.43 22.56
C GLU A 132 1.52 -10.92 22.69
N GLY A 133 1.33 -10.15 21.60
CA GLY A 133 1.32 -8.68 21.59
C GLY A 133 0.11 -8.05 22.28
N GLY A 134 -0.84 -8.86 22.74
CA GLY A 134 -2.04 -8.40 23.47
C GLY A 134 -3.26 -8.14 22.58
N VAL A 135 -3.22 -8.52 21.31
CA VAL A 135 -4.35 -8.37 20.38
C VAL A 135 -5.49 -9.31 20.79
N GLN A 136 -6.67 -8.76 21.02
CA GLN A 136 -7.86 -9.52 21.42
C GLN A 136 -8.80 -9.80 20.25
N ASN A 137 -8.93 -8.86 19.32
CA ASN A 137 -9.85 -8.93 18.20
C ASN A 137 -9.10 -8.92 16.89
N VAL A 138 -9.07 -10.05 16.20
CA VAL A 138 -8.48 -10.20 14.87
C VAL A 138 -9.55 -10.69 13.90
N LEU A 139 -9.70 -9.95 12.80
CA LEU A 139 -10.50 -10.41 11.66
C LEU A 139 -9.56 -11.04 10.63
N LEU A 140 -9.75 -12.32 10.37
CA LEU A 140 -8.97 -13.04 9.36
C LEU A 140 -9.67 -12.95 8.01
N LEU A 141 -8.96 -12.36 7.03
CA LEU A 141 -9.39 -12.31 5.65
C LEU A 141 -8.44 -13.17 4.82
N SER A 142 -8.92 -14.35 4.42
CA SER A 142 -8.20 -15.23 3.51
C SER A 142 -8.70 -15.06 2.10
N GLN A 143 -7.78 -14.89 1.17
CA GLN A 143 -8.09 -14.92 -0.24
C GLN A 143 -8.14 -16.38 -0.70
N GLN A 144 -9.32 -16.88 -0.96
CA GLN A 144 -9.48 -18.12 -1.71
C GLN A 144 -9.37 -17.79 -3.18
N ASN A 145 -8.35 -18.31 -3.85
CA ASN A 145 -8.37 -18.42 -5.30
C ASN A 145 -9.51 -19.38 -5.66
N THR A 146 -10.65 -18.84 -6.00
CA THR A 146 -11.63 -19.60 -6.77
C THR A 146 -11.07 -19.71 -8.19
N ASP A 147 -10.26 -20.72 -8.41
CA ASP A 147 -10.08 -21.25 -9.74
C ASP A 147 -11.42 -21.85 -10.16
N GLU A 148 -12.29 -21.03 -10.67
CA GLU A 148 -13.37 -21.50 -11.53
C GLU A 148 -12.74 -21.79 -12.88
N SER A 149 -12.43 -23.03 -13.06
CA SER A 149 -12.17 -23.61 -14.38
C SER A 149 -13.43 -23.59 -15.23
#